data_46d8a286d528ebd59b7cfdb2c371c22b
#
_entry.id   46d8a286d528ebd59b7cfdb2c371c22b
#
_cell.length_a   1.000
_cell.length_b   1.000
_cell.length_c   1.000
_cell.angle_alpha   90.00
_cell.angle_beta   90.00
_cell.angle_gamma   90.00
#
_symmetry.space_group_name_H-M   'P 1'
#
loop_
_entity.id
_entity.type
_entity.pdbx_description
1 polymer ?
#
loop_
_entity_poly.entity_id
_entity_poly.type
_entity_poly.pdbx_seq_one_letter_code
_entity_poly.pdbx_strand_id
1 'polypeptide(L)'
;MRRFDIGPLIVAVGSLVLLVSTFLEWYGGETAWGVFEVADVLIAALAVAALLAAVGMIAEEAAVVDRRWLPGLVLASAVLVIAEILSPPPVVGGADPQTGAWIAFASVLVMLTGTVLSLGRVSFSFAIEGREPRQRVSAVDHRPPTTEAGAPVARHEETEATEAMADDGGKTR
;
A
#
# COMPACT_ATOMS: atom_id res chain seq x y z
N MET A 1 9.02 8.57 9.35
CA MET A 1 9.28 8.52 7.90
C MET A 1 8.24 7.62 7.27
N ARG A 2 7.31 8.17 6.50
CA ARG A 2 6.31 7.36 5.78
C ARG A 2 7.03 6.69 4.61
N ARG A 3 7.07 5.37 4.61
CA ARG A 3 7.55 4.60 3.46
C ARG A 3 6.43 4.62 2.43
N PHE A 4 6.64 5.36 1.35
CA PHE A 4 5.72 5.29 0.21
C PHE A 4 5.97 3.97 -0.53
N ASP A 5 4.98 3.12 -0.52
CA ASP A 5 4.98 1.91 -1.34
C ASP A 5 4.56 2.29 -2.77
N ILE A 6 5.48 2.13 -3.72
CA ILE A 6 5.26 2.52 -5.13
C ILE A 6 4.28 1.55 -5.82
N GLY A 7 4.20 0.30 -5.37
CA GLY A 7 3.35 -0.72 -5.97
C GLY A 7 1.89 -0.29 -6.09
N PRO A 8 1.21 0.11 -5.01
CA PRO A 8 -0.16 0.58 -5.05
C PRO A 8 -0.37 1.79 -5.96
N LEU A 9 0.61 2.70 -6.03
CA LEU A 9 0.53 3.86 -6.94
C LEU A 9 0.51 3.43 -8.40
N ILE A 10 1.37 2.47 -8.78
CA ILE A 10 1.41 1.90 -10.14
C ILE A 10 0.06 1.22 -10.46
N VAL A 11 -0.50 0.46 -9.51
CA VAL A 11 -1.81 -0.17 -9.69
C VAL A 11 -2.90 0.90 -9.86
N ALA A 12 -2.90 1.96 -9.05
CA ALA A 12 -3.89 3.03 -9.14
C ALA A 12 -3.85 3.72 -10.53
N VAL A 13 -2.64 4.04 -11.01
CA VAL A 13 -2.46 4.63 -12.36
C VAL A 13 -2.93 3.66 -13.44
N GLY A 14 -2.53 2.37 -13.37
CA GLY A 14 -2.96 1.36 -14.33
C GLY A 14 -4.47 1.17 -14.34
N SER A 15 -5.12 1.15 -13.17
CA SER A 15 -6.57 1.03 -13.06
C SER A 15 -7.30 2.22 -13.67
N LEU A 16 -6.77 3.43 -13.48
CA LEU A 16 -7.35 4.64 -14.08
C LEU A 16 -7.23 4.60 -15.61
N VAL A 17 -6.05 4.21 -16.13
CA VAL A 17 -5.83 4.08 -17.57
C VAL A 17 -6.72 2.97 -18.16
N LEU A 18 -6.90 1.85 -17.45
CA LEU A 18 -7.84 0.79 -17.85
C LEU A 18 -9.26 1.32 -17.94
N LEU A 19 -9.72 2.09 -16.95
CA LEU A 19 -11.04 2.70 -16.98
C LEU A 19 -11.21 3.66 -18.16
N VAL A 20 -10.22 4.50 -18.42
CA VAL A 20 -10.24 5.43 -19.56
C VAL A 20 -10.26 4.67 -20.89
N SER A 21 -9.56 3.53 -20.98
CA SER A 21 -9.50 2.74 -22.21
C SER A 21 -10.86 2.21 -22.66
N THR A 22 -11.83 2.02 -21.75
CA THR A 22 -13.18 1.57 -22.10
C THR A 22 -13.96 2.60 -22.92
N PHE A 23 -13.54 3.86 -22.92
CA PHE A 23 -14.13 4.95 -23.70
C PHE A 23 -13.41 5.20 -25.03
N LEU A 24 -12.33 4.47 -25.29
CA LEU A 24 -11.61 4.53 -26.56
C LEU A 24 -12.14 3.47 -27.54
N GLU A 25 -11.76 3.57 -28.79
CA GLU A 25 -12.12 2.61 -29.83
C GLU A 25 -11.46 1.25 -29.58
N TRP A 26 -12.28 0.21 -29.44
CA TRP A 26 -11.83 -1.16 -29.25
C TRP A 26 -11.88 -1.97 -30.55
N TYR A 27 -12.98 -1.88 -31.30
CA TYR A 27 -13.19 -2.59 -32.57
C TYR A 27 -14.03 -1.76 -33.54
N GLY A 28 -13.61 -1.68 -34.80
CA GLY A 28 -14.41 -1.11 -35.86
C GLY A 28 -14.82 0.37 -35.68
N GLY A 29 -14.11 1.12 -34.82
CA GLY A 29 -14.45 2.51 -34.48
C GLY A 29 -15.43 2.63 -33.29
N GLU A 30 -15.86 1.49 -32.73
CA GLU A 30 -16.75 1.48 -31.57
C GLU A 30 -15.97 1.36 -30.27
N THR A 31 -16.48 1.99 -29.21
CA THR A 31 -15.93 1.89 -27.86
C THR A 31 -16.27 0.54 -27.23
N ALA A 32 -15.66 0.18 -26.11
CA ALA A 32 -16.04 -1.02 -25.36
C ALA A 32 -17.55 -1.05 -25.08
N TRP A 33 -18.15 0.08 -24.73
CA TRP A 33 -19.59 0.24 -24.45
C TRP A 33 -20.51 -0.02 -25.64
N GLY A 34 -19.99 0.08 -26.84
CA GLY A 34 -20.74 -0.20 -28.10
C GLY A 34 -20.59 -1.64 -28.55
N VAL A 35 -19.51 -2.33 -28.15
CA VAL A 35 -19.15 -3.67 -28.64
C VAL A 35 -19.56 -4.77 -27.66
N PHE A 36 -19.42 -4.53 -26.35
CA PHE A 36 -19.69 -5.52 -25.32
C PHE A 36 -20.98 -5.18 -24.56
N GLU A 37 -21.78 -6.19 -24.26
CA GLU A 37 -23.05 -6.01 -23.53
C GLU A 37 -22.86 -6.01 -22.01
N VAL A 38 -21.91 -6.83 -21.52
CA VAL A 38 -21.68 -7.04 -20.07
C VAL A 38 -20.20 -6.90 -19.70
N ALA A 39 -19.29 -7.25 -20.61
CA ALA A 39 -17.86 -7.29 -20.29
C ALA A 39 -17.29 -5.89 -20.04
N ASP A 40 -17.80 -4.86 -20.71
CA ASP A 40 -17.44 -3.46 -20.48
C ASP A 40 -17.75 -3.00 -19.04
N VAL A 41 -18.94 -3.34 -18.55
CA VAL A 41 -19.36 -3.06 -17.16
C VAL A 41 -18.45 -3.80 -16.18
N LEU A 42 -18.11 -5.06 -16.46
CA LEU A 42 -17.22 -5.85 -15.62
C LEU A 42 -15.79 -5.29 -15.62
N ILE A 43 -15.25 -4.91 -16.79
CA ILE A 43 -13.92 -4.28 -16.89
C ILE A 43 -13.89 -2.98 -16.10
N ALA A 44 -14.91 -2.12 -16.28
CA ALA A 44 -15.02 -0.86 -15.56
C ALA A 44 -15.15 -1.07 -14.04
N ALA A 45 -16.00 -2.02 -13.62
CA ALA A 45 -16.19 -2.35 -12.21
C ALA A 45 -14.91 -2.89 -11.56
N LEU A 46 -14.18 -3.77 -12.25
CA LEU A 46 -12.90 -4.30 -11.78
C LEU A 46 -11.82 -3.21 -11.72
N ALA A 47 -11.78 -2.30 -12.71
CA ALA A 47 -10.87 -1.17 -12.71
C ALA A 47 -11.14 -0.24 -11.52
N VAL A 48 -12.40 0.10 -11.25
CA VAL A 48 -12.80 0.90 -10.09
C VAL A 48 -12.47 0.19 -8.78
N ALA A 49 -12.79 -1.10 -8.65
CA ALA A 49 -12.49 -1.87 -7.44
C ALA A 49 -10.98 -1.96 -7.17
N ALA A 50 -10.17 -2.19 -8.21
CA ALA A 50 -8.71 -2.21 -8.10
C ALA A 50 -8.14 -0.83 -7.73
N LEU A 51 -8.71 0.24 -8.30
CA LEU A 51 -8.35 1.62 -7.95
C LEU A 51 -8.64 1.92 -6.48
N LEU A 52 -9.85 1.59 -6.00
CA LEU A 52 -10.24 1.80 -4.60
C LEU A 52 -9.37 0.98 -3.64
N ALA A 53 -9.05 -0.28 -3.99
CA ALA A 53 -8.14 -1.10 -3.20
C ALA A 53 -6.73 -0.49 -3.14
N ALA A 54 -6.21 0.00 -4.27
CA ALA A 54 -4.89 0.63 -4.34
C ALA A 54 -4.85 1.97 -3.57
N VAL A 55 -5.88 2.80 -3.69
CA VAL A 55 -6.02 4.06 -2.93
C VAL A 55 -6.11 3.77 -1.43
N GLY A 56 -6.87 2.75 -1.02
CA GLY A 56 -6.96 2.33 0.38
C GLY A 56 -5.61 1.88 0.97
N MET A 57 -4.68 1.36 0.15
CA MET A 57 -3.32 1.04 0.59
C MET A 57 -2.44 2.29 0.77
N ILE A 58 -2.73 3.38 0.04
CA ILE A 58 -2.00 4.64 0.12
C ILE A 58 -2.54 5.50 1.26
N ALA A 59 -3.86 5.53 1.43
CA ALA A 59 -4.58 6.30 2.43
C ALA A 59 -5.40 5.33 3.31
N GLU A 60 -4.84 4.88 4.42
CA GLU A 60 -5.45 3.88 5.31
C GLU A 60 -6.85 4.27 5.78
N GLU A 61 -7.12 5.57 5.90
CA GLU A 61 -8.43 6.12 6.30
C GLU A 61 -9.51 5.95 5.22
N ALA A 62 -9.10 5.74 3.94
CA ALA A 62 -10.00 5.61 2.79
C ALA A 62 -10.17 4.16 2.32
N ALA A 63 -9.77 3.17 3.12
CA ALA A 63 -9.81 1.76 2.75
C ALA A 63 -11.26 1.25 2.66
N VAL A 64 -11.82 1.23 1.45
CA VAL A 64 -13.15 0.66 1.15
C VAL A 64 -13.03 -0.82 0.80
N VAL A 65 -11.93 -1.22 0.16
CA VAL A 65 -11.66 -2.59 -0.27
C VAL A 65 -10.43 -3.12 0.45
N ASP A 66 -10.54 -4.33 1.02
CA ASP A 66 -9.43 -4.99 1.70
C ASP A 66 -8.30 -5.29 0.70
N ARG A 67 -7.07 -4.89 1.05
CA ARG A 67 -5.87 -5.04 0.20
C ARG A 67 -5.61 -6.48 -0.27
N ARG A 68 -6.12 -7.48 0.46
CA ARG A 68 -5.97 -8.91 0.10
C ARG A 68 -6.65 -9.25 -1.22
N TRP A 69 -7.67 -8.48 -1.61
CA TRP A 69 -8.40 -8.68 -2.86
C TRP A 69 -7.69 -8.11 -4.07
N LEU A 70 -6.73 -7.19 -3.86
CA LEU A 70 -6.04 -6.50 -4.96
C LEU A 70 -5.43 -7.45 -6.00
N PRO A 71 -4.67 -8.51 -5.64
CA PRO A 71 -4.12 -9.42 -6.63
C PRO A 71 -5.20 -10.15 -7.43
N GLY A 72 -6.29 -10.54 -6.77
CA GLY A 72 -7.43 -11.18 -7.42
C GLY A 72 -8.15 -10.27 -8.40
N LEU A 73 -8.37 -9.00 -8.02
CA LEU A 73 -9.00 -8.00 -8.89
C LEU A 73 -8.15 -7.73 -10.13
N VAL A 74 -6.84 -7.55 -9.94
CA VAL A 74 -5.90 -7.32 -11.05
C VAL A 74 -5.82 -8.52 -11.98
N LEU A 75 -5.78 -9.74 -11.43
CA LEU A 75 -5.78 -10.96 -12.23
C LEU A 75 -7.08 -11.12 -12.99
N ALA A 76 -8.22 -10.88 -12.37
CA ALA A 76 -9.53 -10.94 -13.01
C ALA A 76 -9.63 -9.93 -14.17
N SER A 77 -9.15 -8.68 -13.96
CA SER A 77 -9.07 -7.67 -15.01
C SER A 77 -8.21 -8.13 -16.18
N ALA A 78 -7.04 -8.72 -15.89
CA ALA A 78 -6.13 -9.21 -16.92
C ALA A 78 -6.77 -10.35 -17.74
N VAL A 79 -7.38 -11.33 -17.05
CA VAL A 79 -8.04 -12.45 -17.71
C VAL A 79 -9.18 -11.96 -18.60
N LEU A 80 -10.00 -11.02 -18.12
CA LEU A 80 -11.14 -10.50 -18.86
C LEU A 80 -10.67 -9.72 -20.10
N VAL A 81 -9.74 -8.79 -19.96
CA VAL A 81 -9.20 -8.02 -21.09
C VAL A 81 -8.55 -8.93 -22.14
N ILE A 82 -7.78 -9.94 -21.71
CA ILE A 82 -7.16 -10.88 -22.63
C ILE A 82 -8.24 -11.74 -23.33
N ALA A 83 -9.26 -12.17 -22.61
CA ALA A 83 -10.35 -12.95 -23.18
C ALA A 83 -11.08 -12.18 -24.28
N GLU A 84 -11.37 -10.90 -24.05
CA GLU A 84 -12.05 -10.03 -25.03
C GLU A 84 -11.19 -9.75 -26.29
N ILE A 85 -9.87 -9.67 -26.12
CA ILE A 85 -8.95 -9.51 -27.26
C ILE A 85 -8.84 -10.82 -28.06
N LEU A 86 -8.82 -11.98 -27.39
CA LEU A 86 -8.68 -13.29 -28.07
C LEU A 86 -9.99 -13.80 -28.66
N SER A 87 -11.12 -13.40 -28.11
CA SER A 87 -12.45 -13.84 -28.53
C SER A 87 -13.35 -12.62 -28.80
N PRO A 88 -13.07 -11.85 -29.83
CA PRO A 88 -13.86 -10.68 -30.16
C PRO A 88 -15.32 -11.05 -30.40
N PRO A 89 -16.29 -10.23 -29.99
CA PRO A 89 -17.70 -10.50 -30.17
C PRO A 89 -18.05 -10.64 -31.67
N PRO A 90 -19.02 -11.49 -32.02
CA PRO A 90 -19.39 -11.72 -33.41
C PRO A 90 -19.94 -10.46 -34.11
N VAL A 91 -20.39 -9.49 -33.32
CA VAL A 91 -20.92 -8.20 -33.82
C VAL A 91 -19.87 -7.40 -34.59
N VAL A 92 -18.58 -7.54 -34.24
CA VAL A 92 -17.50 -6.77 -34.88
C VAL A 92 -16.97 -7.40 -36.21
N GLY A 93 -17.55 -8.52 -36.66
CA GLY A 93 -17.30 -9.05 -37.98
C GLY A 93 -15.85 -9.40 -38.27
N GLY A 94 -15.02 -9.68 -37.26
CA GLY A 94 -13.59 -9.98 -37.45
C GLY A 94 -12.71 -8.72 -37.54
N ALA A 95 -13.18 -7.58 -37.10
CA ALA A 95 -12.35 -6.37 -37.04
C ALA A 95 -11.17 -6.55 -36.06
N ASP A 96 -10.02 -5.98 -36.45
CA ASP A 96 -8.82 -6.01 -35.59
C ASP A 96 -8.96 -5.15 -34.34
N PRO A 97 -8.32 -5.54 -33.21
CA PRO A 97 -8.26 -4.73 -32.00
C PRO A 97 -7.64 -3.36 -32.27
N GLN A 98 -8.31 -2.30 -31.80
CA GLN A 98 -7.87 -0.91 -31.97
C GLN A 98 -7.19 -0.37 -30.71
N THR A 99 -6.97 0.94 -30.69
CA THR A 99 -6.19 1.64 -29.65
C THR A 99 -6.68 1.36 -28.23
N GLY A 100 -8.01 1.32 -28.03
CA GLY A 100 -8.61 1.07 -26.70
C GLY A 100 -8.22 -0.30 -26.15
N ALA A 101 -8.30 -1.35 -26.98
CA ALA A 101 -7.95 -2.71 -26.59
C ALA A 101 -6.46 -2.83 -26.22
N TRP A 102 -5.57 -2.21 -26.98
CA TRP A 102 -4.13 -2.23 -26.72
C TRP A 102 -3.74 -1.43 -25.47
N ILE A 103 -4.40 -0.29 -25.23
CA ILE A 103 -4.22 0.50 -24.01
C ILE A 103 -4.73 -0.29 -22.81
N ALA A 104 -5.88 -0.98 -22.91
CA ALA A 104 -6.39 -1.85 -21.85
C ALA A 104 -5.40 -2.96 -21.53
N PHE A 105 -4.84 -3.62 -22.57
CA PHE A 105 -3.82 -4.66 -22.38
C PHE A 105 -2.56 -4.12 -21.68
N ALA A 106 -2.03 -3.00 -22.14
CA ALA A 106 -0.88 -2.36 -21.49
C ALA A 106 -1.19 -2.00 -20.03
N SER A 107 -2.40 -1.51 -19.75
CA SER A 107 -2.85 -1.13 -18.40
C SER A 107 -2.85 -2.32 -17.44
N VAL A 108 -3.36 -3.48 -17.86
CA VAL A 108 -3.35 -4.66 -16.99
C VAL A 108 -1.95 -5.20 -16.75
N LEU A 109 -1.01 -5.06 -17.70
CA LEU A 109 0.40 -5.38 -17.48
C LEU A 109 1.04 -4.46 -16.45
N VAL A 110 0.74 -3.16 -16.51
CA VAL A 110 1.18 -2.18 -15.50
C VAL A 110 0.62 -2.53 -14.13
N MET A 111 -0.69 -2.87 -14.04
CA MET A 111 -1.33 -3.27 -12.79
C MET A 111 -0.71 -4.55 -12.21
N LEU A 112 -0.44 -5.56 -13.04
CA LEU A 112 0.25 -6.80 -12.63
C LEU A 112 1.65 -6.49 -12.08
N THR A 113 2.41 -5.64 -12.76
CA THR A 113 3.74 -5.21 -12.31
C THR A 113 3.65 -4.50 -10.95
N GLY A 114 2.72 -3.55 -10.80
CA GLY A 114 2.50 -2.86 -9.53
C GLY A 114 2.10 -3.79 -8.39
N THR A 115 1.29 -4.82 -8.71
CA THR A 115 0.88 -5.84 -7.74
C THR A 115 2.06 -6.70 -7.30
N VAL A 116 2.90 -7.15 -8.21
CA VAL A 116 4.13 -7.93 -7.90
C VAL A 116 5.08 -7.10 -7.03
N LEU A 117 5.28 -5.82 -7.35
CA LEU A 117 6.10 -4.91 -6.55
C LEU A 117 5.53 -4.73 -5.14
N SER A 118 4.22 -4.63 -5.02
CA SER A 118 3.52 -4.52 -3.72
C SER A 118 3.65 -5.78 -2.86
N LEU A 119 3.57 -6.97 -3.47
CA LEU A 119 3.75 -8.25 -2.79
C LEU A 119 5.21 -8.49 -2.40
N GLY A 120 6.15 -8.12 -3.26
CA GLY A 120 7.59 -8.31 -3.06
C GLY A 120 8.21 -7.40 -2.00
N ARG A 121 7.46 -6.44 -1.42
CA ARG A 121 8.00 -5.41 -0.50
C ARG A 121 9.30 -4.80 -1.02
N VAL A 122 9.38 -4.55 -2.32
CA VAL A 122 10.52 -3.85 -2.90
C VAL A 122 10.40 -2.39 -2.48
N SER A 123 10.87 -2.11 -1.27
CA SER A 123 11.00 -0.75 -0.74
C SER A 123 12.18 -0.10 -1.44
N PHE A 124 11.94 0.63 -2.50
CA PHE A 124 12.93 1.58 -2.99
C PHE A 124 13.02 2.71 -1.97
N SER A 125 14.01 2.62 -1.06
CA SER A 125 14.41 3.74 -0.25
C SER A 125 15.09 4.74 -1.17
N PHE A 126 14.34 5.69 -1.71
CA PHE A 126 14.95 6.93 -2.16
C PHE A 126 15.46 7.64 -0.91
N ALA A 127 16.70 7.40 -0.55
CA ALA A 127 17.43 8.25 0.35
C ALA A 127 17.61 9.59 -0.42
N ILE A 128 16.64 10.48 -0.27
CA ILE A 128 16.92 11.88 -0.44
C ILE A 128 17.91 12.17 0.68
N GLU A 129 19.17 12.25 0.32
CA GLU A 129 20.29 12.62 1.18
C GLU A 129 20.05 14.05 1.65
N GLY A 130 19.06 14.21 2.53
CA GLY A 130 18.77 15.40 3.29
C GLY A 130 19.74 15.39 4.45
N ARG A 131 20.84 16.14 4.28
CA ARG A 131 21.69 16.77 5.30
C ARG A 131 21.52 16.10 6.66
N GLU A 132 22.44 15.20 6.98
CA GLU A 132 22.56 14.61 8.31
C GLU A 132 22.39 15.70 9.37
N PRO A 133 21.46 15.51 10.34
CA PRO A 133 21.49 16.35 11.52
C PRO A 133 22.85 16.07 12.17
N ARG A 134 23.71 17.08 12.21
CA ARG A 134 25.00 17.02 12.89
C ARG A 134 24.75 16.38 14.24
N GLN A 135 25.19 15.15 14.38
CA GLN A 135 25.26 14.46 15.67
C GLN A 135 26.08 15.36 16.57
N ARG A 136 25.40 16.03 17.51
CA ARG A 136 26.12 16.74 18.57
C ARG A 136 26.88 15.65 19.33
N VAL A 137 28.16 15.55 19.03
CA VAL A 137 29.09 14.81 19.86
C VAL A 137 29.02 15.47 21.23
N SER A 138 28.54 14.73 22.22
CA SER A 138 28.56 15.16 23.61
C SER A 138 30.00 15.57 23.91
N ALA A 139 30.20 16.84 24.26
CA ALA A 139 31.50 17.29 24.70
C ALA A 139 31.91 16.40 25.87
N VAL A 140 32.96 15.61 25.66
CA VAL A 140 33.58 14.86 26.76
C VAL A 140 34.13 15.90 27.70
N ASP A 141 33.47 16.03 28.86
CA ASP A 141 33.90 16.93 29.92
C ASP A 141 35.23 16.37 30.47
N HIS A 142 36.34 16.92 30.02
CA HIS A 142 37.70 16.59 30.51
C HIS A 142 38.00 17.33 31.80
N ARG A 143 37.00 17.54 32.64
CA ARG A 143 37.24 18.07 33.96
C ARG A 143 37.96 16.98 34.80
N PRO A 144 39.23 17.21 35.26
CA PRO A 144 39.84 16.26 36.15
C PRO A 144 39.03 16.16 37.45
N PRO A 145 38.91 14.96 38.03
CA PRO A 145 38.13 14.78 39.26
C PRO A 145 38.76 15.67 40.35
N THR A 146 37.96 16.62 40.82
CA THR A 146 38.33 17.42 41.96
C THR A 146 38.35 16.47 43.15
N THR A 147 39.55 16.16 43.65
CA THR A 147 39.78 15.43 44.85
C THR A 147 39.33 16.34 46.02
N GLU A 148 38.06 16.31 46.36
CA GLU A 148 37.63 16.80 47.67
C GLU A 148 37.99 15.76 48.71
N ALA A 149 39.12 16.08 49.36
CA ALA A 149 39.52 15.42 50.61
C ALA A 149 38.55 15.78 51.71
N GLY A 150 37.93 14.78 52.29
CA GLY A 150 37.56 14.78 53.70
C GLY A 150 36.29 15.49 54.09
N ALA A 151 35.20 14.75 54.18
CA ALA A 151 34.19 14.96 55.21
C ALA A 151 33.64 13.60 55.67
N PRO A 152 33.38 13.44 56.99
CA PRO A 152 33.24 12.16 57.61
C PRO A 152 31.87 11.52 57.44
N VAL A 153 31.90 10.21 57.42
CA VAL A 153 30.79 9.29 57.46
C VAL A 153 29.86 9.63 58.63
N ALA A 154 28.64 10.07 58.29
CA ALA A 154 27.52 9.99 59.21
C ALA A 154 26.76 8.71 58.93
N ARG A 155 26.97 7.76 59.80
CA ARG A 155 26.23 6.52 59.93
C ARG A 155 24.82 6.89 60.42
N HIS A 156 23.82 6.64 59.62
CA HIS A 156 22.46 6.49 60.15
C HIS A 156 22.04 5.05 59.93
N GLU A 157 22.15 4.35 61.01
CA GLU A 157 21.47 3.10 61.33
C GLU A 157 19.95 3.40 61.43
N GLU A 158 19.25 2.32 61.18
CA GLU A 158 17.89 2.05 61.63
C GLU A 158 16.76 2.86 60.97
N THR A 159 15.86 2.20 60.32
CA THR A 159 14.78 1.54 61.03
C THR A 159 14.14 0.49 60.15
N GLU A 160 14.28 -0.73 60.59
CA GLU A 160 13.28 -1.77 60.47
C GLU A 160 11.91 -1.21 60.88
N ALA A 161 10.93 -1.70 60.31
CA ALA A 161 9.66 -2.15 60.85
C ALA A 161 8.58 -2.02 59.77
N THR A 162 8.13 -3.15 59.40
CA THR A 162 6.89 -3.68 59.95
C THR A 162 5.71 -3.41 59.04
N GLU A 163 5.26 -4.46 58.69
CA GLU A 163 3.99 -5.22 58.74
C GLU A 163 3.21 -5.13 57.47
N ALA A 164 3.00 -6.23 56.73
CA ALA A 164 2.07 -7.29 57.14
C ALA A 164 0.71 -6.75 57.58
N MET A 165 -0.23 -6.86 56.73
CA MET A 165 -1.59 -7.26 57.03
C MET A 165 -2.43 -7.16 55.74
N ALA A 166 -2.80 -8.28 55.33
CA ALA A 166 -4.12 -8.89 55.55
C ALA A 166 -5.09 -8.44 54.47
N ASP A 167 -5.38 -9.36 53.56
CA ASP A 167 -6.45 -10.33 53.76
C ASP A 167 -7.86 -9.76 53.61
N ASP A 168 -8.61 -10.56 52.97
CA ASP A 168 -10.08 -10.55 52.91
C ASP A 168 -10.66 -9.90 51.62
N GLY A 169 -11.18 -10.62 50.73
CA GLY A 169 -12.38 -11.43 50.90
C GLY A 169 -13.56 -10.79 50.18
N GLY A 170 -14.15 -11.50 49.31
CA GLY A 170 -15.50 -11.19 48.84
C GLY A 170 -15.68 -11.31 47.33
N LYS A 171 -15.87 -12.45 46.75
CA LYS A 171 -17.14 -13.20 46.66
C LYS A 171 -18.35 -12.38 46.26
N THR A 172 -18.96 -12.89 45.20
CA THR A 172 -20.36 -12.76 44.75
C THR A 172 -20.59 -11.64 43.76
N ARG A 173 -21.10 -11.87 42.59
CA ARG A 173 -22.10 -12.75 41.97
C ARG A 173 -21.92 -12.71 40.45
#